data_2939065e9a80e957452db946199e87c8
#
_entry.id   2939065e9a80e957452db946199e87c8
#
_cell.length_a   1.000
_cell.length_b   1.000
_cell.length_c   1.000
_cell.angle_alpha   90.00
_cell.angle_beta   90.00
_cell.angle_gamma   90.00
#
_symmetry.space_group_name_H-M   'P 1'
#
loop_
_entity.id
_entity.type
_entity.pdbx_description
1 polymer ?
#
loop_
_entity_poly.entity_id
_entity_poly.type
_entity_poly.pdbx_seq_one_letter_code
_entity_poly.pdbx_strand_id
1 'polypeptide(L)'
;MPRIIPSIFLVALVIAAFSLPPVQAAESPSPPSISVDADGKVMATPDLARLTLEVETQAATAAAAAQANAKQANALLAAVKPVLGPEDKLRTLGYRLLPVHAYKDKSSPPEIKGYRAVNQLEVKVLDVARLGTVIDTAMKNGATRVNGPYWSHSRLEELQRQAAVNALERARRLAEALAQAAGLKIKGVDKISTGISFIAPRGAGEARLMAKAASPTPLEVGEEEIRAHIQAVFLVSP
;
A
#
# COMPACT_ATOMS: atom_id res chain seq x y z
N MET A 1 74.40 2.70 -71.82
CA MET A 1 73.41 1.76 -71.34
C MET A 1 72.41 2.51 -70.45
N PRO A 2 71.26 2.93 -70.94
CA PRO A 2 70.28 3.64 -70.12
C PRO A 2 69.26 2.61 -69.52
N ARG A 3 68.98 2.75 -68.27
CA ARG A 3 67.95 1.99 -67.54
C ARG A 3 66.61 2.75 -67.60
N ILE A 4 65.62 2.05 -68.16
CA ILE A 4 64.25 2.47 -68.25
C ILE A 4 63.55 2.19 -66.92
N ILE A 5 62.89 3.18 -66.33
CA ILE A 5 62.03 3.05 -65.15
C ILE A 5 60.58 3.25 -65.62
N PRO A 6 59.69 2.27 -65.44
CA PRO A 6 58.25 2.49 -65.78
C PRO A 6 57.53 3.24 -64.65
N SER A 7 56.87 4.33 -65.04
CA SER A 7 55.93 5.09 -64.21
C SER A 7 54.65 4.30 -63.97
N ILE A 8 54.35 4.02 -62.72
CA ILE A 8 53.09 3.42 -62.29
C ILE A 8 52.09 4.58 -62.06
N PHE A 9 51.06 4.67 -62.90
CA PHE A 9 49.93 5.55 -62.68
C PHE A 9 49.01 4.97 -61.56
N LEU A 10 48.95 5.68 -60.43
CA LEU A 10 48.02 5.38 -59.34
C LEU A 10 46.68 6.08 -59.61
N VAL A 11 45.70 5.34 -60.05
CA VAL A 11 44.30 5.82 -60.22
C VAL A 11 43.65 5.84 -58.84
N ALA A 12 43.48 7.03 -58.25
CA ALA A 12 42.71 7.20 -57.00
C ALA A 12 41.22 7.20 -57.30
N LEU A 13 40.52 6.13 -56.96
CA LEU A 13 39.08 6.02 -57.01
C LEU A 13 38.46 6.78 -55.83
N VAL A 14 37.91 7.97 -56.04
CA VAL A 14 37.17 8.75 -55.03
C VAL A 14 35.76 8.20 -54.93
N ILE A 15 35.50 7.40 -53.90
CA ILE A 15 34.12 6.97 -53.56
C ILE A 15 33.47 8.13 -52.82
N ALA A 16 32.64 8.89 -53.50
CA ALA A 16 31.72 9.87 -52.89
C ALA A 16 30.63 9.14 -52.11
N ALA A 17 30.78 9.05 -50.81
CA ALA A 17 29.73 8.55 -49.89
C ALA A 17 28.54 9.53 -49.90
N PHE A 18 27.50 9.19 -50.68
CA PHE A 18 26.22 9.90 -50.60
C PHE A 18 25.58 9.61 -49.24
N SER A 19 25.77 10.51 -48.28
CA SER A 19 25.07 10.50 -47.00
C SER A 19 23.60 10.88 -47.28
N LEU A 20 22.73 9.88 -47.39
CA LEU A 20 21.30 10.11 -47.38
C LEU A 20 20.92 10.68 -45.99
N PRO A 21 20.21 11.82 -45.91
CA PRO A 21 19.70 12.32 -44.65
C PRO A 21 18.71 11.28 -44.09
N PRO A 22 18.69 11.08 -42.72
CA PRO A 22 17.71 10.20 -42.14
C PRO A 22 16.31 10.69 -42.47
N VAL A 23 15.52 9.82 -43.07
CA VAL A 23 14.10 10.05 -43.31
C VAL A 23 13.45 10.13 -41.93
N GLN A 24 13.21 11.36 -41.45
CA GLN A 24 12.35 11.57 -40.28
C GLN A 24 10.96 11.07 -40.68
N ALA A 25 10.56 9.97 -40.04
CA ALA A 25 9.18 9.51 -40.15
C ALA A 25 8.29 10.66 -39.71
N ALA A 26 7.50 11.20 -40.64
CA ALA A 26 6.52 12.23 -40.35
C ALA A 26 5.55 11.62 -39.30
N GLU A 27 5.52 12.16 -38.10
CA GLU A 27 4.50 11.79 -37.10
C GLU A 27 3.14 12.02 -37.73
N SER A 28 2.37 10.94 -37.86
CA SER A 28 1.00 11.05 -38.33
C SER A 28 0.26 12.02 -37.42
N PRO A 29 -0.46 13.02 -37.96
CA PRO A 29 -1.17 13.99 -37.16
C PRO A 29 -2.12 13.24 -36.20
N SER A 30 -1.90 13.42 -34.91
CA SER A 30 -2.77 12.85 -33.86
C SER A 30 -4.20 13.40 -34.06
N PRO A 31 -5.22 12.56 -33.94
CA PRO A 31 -6.60 13.02 -34.08
C PRO A 31 -6.91 14.09 -33.03
N PRO A 32 -7.79 15.07 -33.35
CA PRO A 32 -8.20 16.07 -32.39
C PRO A 32 -8.77 15.41 -31.13
N SER A 33 -8.28 15.82 -29.95
CA SER A 33 -8.67 15.21 -28.70
C SER A 33 -8.71 16.21 -27.54
N ILE A 34 -9.47 15.87 -26.52
CA ILE A 34 -9.51 16.58 -25.22
C ILE A 34 -9.00 15.64 -24.16
N SER A 35 -7.95 16.04 -23.45
CA SER A 35 -7.43 15.33 -22.29
C SER A 35 -7.94 16.00 -21.03
N VAL A 36 -8.50 15.21 -20.12
CA VAL A 36 -9.03 15.66 -18.83
C VAL A 36 -8.62 14.75 -17.71
N ASP A 37 -8.43 15.34 -16.55
CA ASP A 37 -8.17 14.65 -15.30
C ASP A 37 -9.36 14.85 -14.35
N ALA A 38 -9.75 13.82 -13.65
CA ALA A 38 -10.80 13.91 -12.64
C ALA A 38 -10.58 12.94 -11.49
N ASP A 39 -11.00 13.39 -10.31
CA ASP A 39 -11.06 12.55 -9.11
C ASP A 39 -12.50 12.12 -8.85
N GLY A 40 -12.66 10.85 -8.51
CA GLY A 40 -13.90 10.31 -7.98
C GLY A 40 -13.69 9.84 -6.55
N LYS A 41 -14.75 9.88 -5.76
CA LYS A 41 -14.71 9.49 -4.36
C LYS A 41 -15.95 8.72 -3.95
N VAL A 42 -15.77 7.88 -2.93
CA VAL A 42 -16.83 7.18 -2.20
C VAL A 42 -16.55 7.35 -0.72
N MET A 43 -17.58 7.71 0.04
CA MET A 43 -17.51 7.71 1.51
C MET A 43 -18.04 6.37 2.01
N ALA A 44 -17.32 5.74 2.92
CA ALA A 44 -17.75 4.48 3.51
C ALA A 44 -17.25 4.37 4.96
N THR A 45 -18.09 3.80 5.83
CA THR A 45 -17.67 3.44 7.18
C THR A 45 -16.91 2.13 7.14
N PRO A 46 -15.71 2.03 7.74
CA PRO A 46 -14.99 0.76 7.86
C PRO A 46 -15.81 -0.32 8.54
N ASP A 47 -15.83 -1.49 7.94
CA ASP A 47 -16.50 -2.71 8.44
C ASP A 47 -15.49 -3.81 8.80
N LEU A 48 -14.20 -3.46 8.79
CA LEU A 48 -13.10 -4.36 9.04
C LEU A 48 -12.02 -3.66 9.83
N ALA A 49 -11.49 -4.32 10.89
CA ALA A 49 -10.33 -3.87 11.61
C ALA A 49 -9.26 -4.96 11.67
N ARG A 50 -8.01 -4.55 11.69
CA ARG A 50 -6.86 -5.40 11.97
C ARG A 50 -6.16 -4.94 13.24
N LEU A 51 -5.86 -5.89 14.11
CA LEU A 51 -5.04 -5.70 15.31
C LEU A 51 -3.77 -6.54 15.18
N THR A 52 -2.67 -6.03 15.69
CA THR A 52 -1.48 -6.83 15.96
C THR A 52 -1.33 -6.99 17.46
N LEU A 53 -1.42 -8.23 17.93
CA LEU A 53 -1.19 -8.62 19.32
C LEU A 53 0.25 -9.12 19.42
N GLU A 54 0.97 -8.70 20.46
CA GLU A 54 2.34 -9.15 20.71
C GLU A 54 2.43 -9.80 22.07
N VAL A 55 3.11 -10.95 22.12
CA VAL A 55 3.50 -11.64 23.35
C VAL A 55 5.02 -11.58 23.43
N GLU A 56 5.53 -10.85 24.39
CA GLU A 56 6.95 -10.75 24.67
C GLU A 56 7.28 -11.42 25.99
N THR A 57 8.32 -12.26 26.01
CA THR A 57 8.86 -12.88 27.22
C THR A 57 10.38 -12.78 27.25
N GLN A 58 10.94 -12.73 28.45
CA GLN A 58 12.38 -12.70 28.65
C GLN A 58 12.79 -13.76 29.66
N ALA A 59 13.96 -14.39 29.44
CA ALA A 59 14.56 -15.34 30.37
C ALA A 59 16.09 -15.36 30.23
N ALA A 60 16.77 -15.98 31.16
CA ALA A 60 18.23 -16.09 31.16
C ALA A 60 18.76 -16.94 29.97
N THR A 61 17.99 -17.91 29.49
CA THR A 61 18.36 -18.77 28.34
C THR A 61 17.35 -18.65 27.20
N ALA A 62 17.82 -18.91 25.98
CA ALA A 62 16.98 -18.89 24.79
C ALA A 62 15.83 -19.92 24.90
N ALA A 63 16.11 -21.11 25.40
CA ALA A 63 15.11 -22.15 25.57
C ALA A 63 14.03 -21.75 26.58
N ALA A 64 14.40 -21.18 27.73
CA ALA A 64 13.45 -20.73 28.72
C ALA A 64 12.58 -19.57 28.23
N ALA A 65 13.15 -18.59 27.50
CA ALA A 65 12.40 -17.50 26.89
C ALA A 65 11.40 -18.01 25.85
N ALA A 66 11.80 -18.94 24.99
CA ALA A 66 10.94 -19.56 23.97
C ALA A 66 9.81 -20.38 24.62
N GLN A 67 10.09 -21.17 25.65
CA GLN A 67 9.08 -21.97 26.34
C GLN A 67 8.04 -21.09 27.05
N ALA A 68 8.49 -20.05 27.75
CA ALA A 68 7.59 -19.09 28.39
C ALA A 68 6.71 -18.39 27.35
N ASN A 69 7.28 -17.98 26.22
CA ASN A 69 6.55 -17.35 25.14
C ASN A 69 5.48 -18.27 24.53
N ALA A 70 5.84 -19.52 24.25
CA ALA A 70 4.90 -20.51 23.72
C ALA A 70 3.71 -20.73 24.67
N LYS A 71 3.98 -20.85 25.97
CA LYS A 71 2.93 -21.00 26.99
C LYS A 71 1.98 -19.79 26.99
N GLN A 72 2.52 -18.58 27.01
CA GLN A 72 1.72 -17.35 27.05
C GLN A 72 0.97 -17.11 25.74
N ALA A 73 1.60 -17.36 24.58
CA ALA A 73 0.94 -17.25 23.29
C ALA A 73 -0.21 -18.27 23.14
N ASN A 74 -0.04 -19.50 23.63
CA ASN A 74 -1.12 -20.50 23.62
C ASN A 74 -2.29 -20.09 24.53
N ALA A 75 -2.03 -19.51 25.71
CA ALA A 75 -3.07 -18.98 26.57
C ALA A 75 -3.82 -17.83 25.91
N LEU A 76 -3.12 -16.89 25.29
CA LEU A 76 -3.71 -15.81 24.51
C LEU A 76 -4.59 -16.32 23.38
N LEU A 77 -4.09 -17.28 22.58
CA LEU A 77 -4.84 -17.89 21.48
C LEU A 77 -6.12 -18.58 21.98
N ALA A 78 -6.04 -19.33 23.07
CA ALA A 78 -7.18 -20.02 23.65
C ALA A 78 -8.25 -19.06 24.17
N ALA A 79 -7.85 -17.90 24.68
CA ALA A 79 -8.77 -16.89 25.18
C ALA A 79 -9.38 -16.02 24.07
N VAL A 80 -8.60 -15.69 23.02
CA VAL A 80 -9.08 -14.81 21.94
C VAL A 80 -9.97 -15.55 20.95
N LYS A 81 -9.65 -16.80 20.60
CA LYS A 81 -10.43 -17.56 19.62
C LYS A 81 -11.95 -17.61 19.89
N PRO A 82 -12.44 -17.84 21.13
CA PRO A 82 -13.87 -17.91 21.41
C PRO A 82 -14.62 -16.58 21.25
N VAL A 83 -13.92 -15.44 21.32
CA VAL A 83 -14.55 -14.11 21.19
C VAL A 83 -14.53 -13.60 19.75
N LEU A 84 -13.89 -14.34 18.84
CA LEU A 84 -13.90 -14.06 17.42
C LEU A 84 -15.19 -14.59 16.77
N GLY A 85 -15.62 -13.89 15.71
CA GLY A 85 -16.70 -14.33 14.85
C GLY A 85 -16.27 -15.40 13.84
N PRO A 86 -17.24 -16.02 13.15
CA PRO A 86 -16.97 -17.12 12.21
C PRO A 86 -16.11 -16.71 11.00
N GLU A 87 -16.17 -15.45 10.60
CA GLU A 87 -15.41 -14.92 9.47
C GLU A 87 -14.14 -14.20 9.89
N ASP A 88 -13.94 -13.95 11.20
CA ASP A 88 -12.73 -13.35 11.72
C ASP A 88 -11.54 -14.28 11.50
N LYS A 89 -10.37 -13.69 11.35
CA LYS A 89 -9.14 -14.45 11.10
C LYS A 89 -8.10 -14.13 12.17
N LEU A 90 -7.43 -15.17 12.63
CA LEU A 90 -6.29 -15.05 13.53
C LEU A 90 -5.13 -15.85 12.94
N ARG A 91 -3.97 -15.19 12.79
CA ARG A 91 -2.76 -15.82 12.26
C ARG A 91 -1.50 -15.28 12.93
N THR A 92 -0.45 -16.07 12.93
CA THR A 92 0.87 -15.60 13.34
C THR A 92 1.50 -14.79 12.20
N LEU A 93 1.95 -13.58 12.53
CA LEU A 93 2.73 -12.73 11.61
C LEU A 93 4.20 -13.07 11.65
N GLY A 94 4.72 -13.38 12.84
CA GLY A 94 6.13 -13.68 13.00
C GLY A 94 6.50 -14.06 14.42
N TYR A 95 7.66 -14.71 14.51
CA TYR A 95 8.30 -15.07 15.78
C TYR A 95 9.77 -14.66 15.74
N ARG A 96 10.26 -14.06 16.80
CA ARG A 96 11.66 -13.66 16.95
C ARG A 96 12.18 -14.05 18.31
N LEU A 97 13.41 -14.56 18.33
CA LEU A 97 14.17 -14.85 19.56
C LEU A 97 15.50 -14.11 19.45
N LEU A 98 15.75 -13.18 20.34
CA LEU A 98 16.86 -12.24 20.27
C LEU A 98 17.64 -12.24 21.60
N PRO A 99 18.99 -12.18 21.57
CA PRO A 99 19.75 -11.92 22.78
C PRO A 99 19.51 -10.50 23.28
N VAL A 100 19.44 -10.34 24.58
CA VAL A 100 19.38 -9.06 25.28
C VAL A 100 20.78 -8.72 25.78
N HIS A 101 21.35 -7.63 25.27
CA HIS A 101 22.69 -7.20 25.63
C HIS A 101 22.64 -6.13 26.72
N ALA A 102 23.64 -6.15 27.61
CA ALA A 102 23.92 -5.06 28.52
C ALA A 102 25.32 -4.50 28.25
N TYR A 103 25.43 -3.22 28.36
CA TYR A 103 26.68 -2.47 28.23
C TYR A 103 27.09 -2.01 29.61
N LYS A 104 28.28 -2.44 30.10
CA LYS A 104 28.81 -1.97 31.38
C LYS A 104 29.33 -0.54 31.28
N ASP A 105 29.98 -0.24 30.18
CA ASP A 105 30.48 1.09 29.83
C ASP A 105 30.57 1.23 28.28
N LYS A 106 30.95 2.42 27.79
CA LYS A 106 31.03 2.70 26.34
C LYS A 106 32.18 1.98 25.61
N SER A 107 33.15 1.45 26.35
CA SER A 107 34.37 0.80 25.83
C SER A 107 34.36 -0.72 25.96
N SER A 108 33.45 -1.29 26.75
CA SER A 108 33.36 -2.73 26.97
C SER A 108 32.49 -3.43 25.91
N PRO A 109 32.85 -4.63 25.46
CA PRO A 109 31.96 -5.44 24.62
C PRO A 109 30.63 -5.71 25.34
N PRO A 110 29.51 -5.74 24.59
CA PRO A 110 28.21 -6.05 25.17
C PRO A 110 28.14 -7.49 25.69
N GLU A 111 27.67 -7.67 26.91
CA GLU A 111 27.42 -9.00 27.50
C GLU A 111 25.98 -9.41 27.28
N ILE A 112 25.74 -10.68 26.94
CA ILE A 112 24.37 -11.23 26.86
C ILE A 112 23.83 -11.41 28.27
N LYS A 113 22.80 -10.66 28.64
CA LYS A 113 22.09 -10.77 29.94
C LYS A 113 20.90 -11.72 29.93
N GLY A 114 20.46 -12.14 28.76
CA GLY A 114 19.31 -13.01 28.61
C GLY A 114 18.83 -13.05 27.17
N TYR A 115 17.65 -13.57 27.01
CA TYR A 115 17.02 -13.72 25.68
C TYR A 115 15.58 -13.22 25.75
N ARG A 116 15.14 -12.60 24.67
CA ARG A 116 13.78 -12.10 24.46
C ARG A 116 13.13 -12.87 23.33
N ALA A 117 11.99 -13.48 23.61
CA ALA A 117 11.13 -14.08 22.60
C ALA A 117 9.92 -13.19 22.33
N VAL A 118 9.62 -12.92 21.07
CA VAL A 118 8.49 -12.09 20.63
C VAL A 118 7.67 -12.86 19.62
N ASN A 119 6.39 -13.04 19.91
CA ASN A 119 5.41 -13.65 19.03
C ASN A 119 4.39 -12.59 18.63
N GLN A 120 4.18 -12.37 17.34
CA GLN A 120 3.23 -11.41 16.81
C GLN A 120 2.09 -12.14 16.11
N LEU A 121 0.87 -11.82 16.51
CA LEU A 121 -0.37 -12.36 15.99
C LEU A 121 -1.17 -11.24 15.32
N GLU A 122 -1.72 -11.50 14.15
CA GLU A 122 -2.71 -10.62 13.53
C GLU A 122 -4.11 -11.17 13.82
N VAL A 123 -4.99 -10.28 14.25
CA VAL A 123 -6.42 -10.55 14.34
C VAL A 123 -7.13 -9.62 13.34
N LYS A 124 -7.87 -10.22 12.42
CA LYS A 124 -8.76 -9.54 11.49
C LYS A 124 -10.17 -9.71 11.99
N VAL A 125 -10.86 -8.60 12.31
CA VAL A 125 -12.21 -8.58 12.87
C VAL A 125 -13.14 -7.87 11.89
N LEU A 126 -14.22 -8.55 11.48
CA LEU A 126 -15.21 -8.00 10.57
C LEU A 126 -16.37 -7.32 11.33
N ASP A 127 -16.67 -7.76 12.53
CA ASP A 127 -17.62 -7.06 13.39
C ASP A 127 -16.88 -6.08 14.30
N VAL A 128 -16.75 -4.85 13.86
CA VAL A 128 -16.00 -3.80 14.57
C VAL A 128 -16.55 -3.50 15.97
N ALA A 129 -17.83 -3.79 16.23
CA ALA A 129 -18.43 -3.63 17.56
C ALA A 129 -17.81 -4.56 18.60
N ARG A 130 -17.26 -5.72 18.19
CA ARG A 130 -16.58 -6.67 19.08
C ARG A 130 -15.13 -6.35 19.35
N LEU A 131 -14.57 -5.38 18.64
CA LEU A 131 -13.14 -5.09 18.70
C LEU A 131 -12.65 -4.74 20.11
N GLY A 132 -13.42 -3.96 20.86
CA GLY A 132 -13.11 -3.62 22.25
C GLY A 132 -12.99 -4.87 23.12
N THR A 133 -13.94 -5.81 22.98
CA THR A 133 -13.92 -7.10 23.71
C THR A 133 -12.69 -7.94 23.34
N VAL A 134 -12.31 -7.95 22.05
CA VAL A 134 -11.11 -8.68 21.59
C VAL A 134 -9.85 -8.07 22.20
N ILE A 135 -9.72 -6.74 22.23
CA ILE A 135 -8.59 -6.03 22.84
C ILE A 135 -8.50 -6.34 24.34
N ASP A 136 -9.60 -6.18 25.07
CA ASP A 136 -9.64 -6.42 26.51
C ASP A 136 -9.31 -7.87 26.85
N THR A 137 -9.84 -8.82 26.06
CA THR A 137 -9.53 -10.24 26.24
C THR A 137 -8.06 -10.52 25.98
N ALA A 138 -7.47 -9.92 24.95
CA ALA A 138 -6.06 -10.09 24.63
C ALA A 138 -5.18 -9.55 25.76
N MET A 139 -5.46 -8.35 26.25
CA MET A 139 -4.68 -7.72 27.32
C MET A 139 -4.75 -8.53 28.63
N LYS A 140 -5.95 -9.01 28.99
CA LYS A 140 -6.14 -9.84 30.20
C LYS A 140 -5.44 -11.20 30.12
N ASN A 141 -5.18 -11.71 28.92
CA ASN A 141 -4.63 -13.06 28.70
C ASN A 141 -3.20 -13.05 28.14
N GLY A 142 -2.44 -11.99 28.39
CA GLY A 142 -1.01 -11.99 28.20
C GLY A 142 -0.50 -11.35 26.92
N ALA A 143 -1.33 -10.60 26.17
CA ALA A 143 -0.79 -9.69 25.20
C ALA A 143 0.03 -8.60 25.90
N THR A 144 1.29 -8.46 25.55
CA THR A 144 2.19 -7.44 26.11
C THR A 144 2.07 -6.11 25.37
N ARG A 145 1.57 -6.17 24.13
CA ARG A 145 1.29 -5.00 23.29
C ARG A 145 0.14 -5.29 22.34
N VAL A 146 -0.70 -4.28 22.12
CA VAL A 146 -1.74 -4.27 21.08
C VAL A 146 -1.51 -3.05 20.21
N ASN A 147 -1.38 -3.26 18.90
CA ASN A 147 -1.25 -2.21 17.90
C ASN A 147 -2.47 -2.22 16.98
N GLY A 148 -2.97 -1.05 16.63
CA GLY A 148 -4.20 -0.84 15.88
C GLY A 148 -5.26 -0.18 16.75
N PRO A 149 -6.52 -0.16 16.32
CA PRO A 149 -7.03 -0.81 15.11
C PRO A 149 -6.57 -0.12 13.81
N TYR A 150 -6.25 -0.94 12.82
CA TYR A 150 -6.06 -0.50 11.44
C TYR A 150 -7.37 -0.77 10.71
N TRP A 151 -8.11 0.30 10.46
CA TRP A 151 -9.41 0.25 9.81
C TRP A 151 -9.27 -0.11 8.33
N SER A 152 -10.28 -0.76 7.77
CA SER A 152 -10.35 -1.13 6.38
C SER A 152 -11.79 -1.49 6.00
N HIS A 153 -11.98 -1.91 4.75
CA HIS A 153 -13.28 -2.33 4.24
C HIS A 153 -13.21 -3.76 3.72
N SER A 154 -14.21 -4.58 4.03
CA SER A 154 -14.30 -5.94 3.50
C SER A 154 -14.47 -5.96 1.99
N ARG A 155 -15.14 -4.93 1.43
CA ARG A 155 -15.38 -4.72 0.00
C ARG A 155 -14.56 -3.58 -0.59
N LEU A 156 -13.32 -3.43 -0.14
CA LEU A 156 -12.45 -2.32 -0.56
C LEU A 156 -12.31 -2.22 -2.09
N GLU A 157 -12.12 -3.34 -2.79
CA GLU A 157 -11.98 -3.36 -4.25
C GLU A 157 -13.25 -2.87 -4.97
N GLU A 158 -14.42 -3.16 -4.42
CA GLU A 158 -15.69 -2.68 -4.96
C GLU A 158 -15.81 -1.15 -4.79
N LEU A 159 -15.50 -0.65 -3.60
CA LEU A 159 -15.50 0.79 -3.30
C LEU A 159 -14.49 1.54 -4.19
N GLN A 160 -13.31 0.97 -4.40
CA GLN A 160 -12.30 1.53 -5.31
C GLN A 160 -12.80 1.58 -6.75
N ARG A 161 -13.44 0.50 -7.23
CA ARG A 161 -14.04 0.47 -8.57
C ARG A 161 -15.13 1.52 -8.71
N GLN A 162 -15.99 1.67 -7.71
CA GLN A 162 -17.04 2.68 -7.70
C GLN A 162 -16.46 4.10 -7.70
N ALA A 163 -15.39 4.37 -6.94
CA ALA A 163 -14.68 5.65 -6.98
C ALA A 163 -14.10 5.93 -8.37
N ALA A 164 -13.54 4.91 -9.05
CA ALA A 164 -13.02 5.05 -10.41
C ALA A 164 -14.13 5.33 -11.44
N VAL A 165 -15.29 4.69 -11.32
CA VAL A 165 -16.45 5.00 -12.17
C VAL A 165 -16.92 6.44 -11.97
N ASN A 166 -17.03 6.89 -10.72
CA ASN A 166 -17.39 8.27 -10.40
C ASN A 166 -16.40 9.28 -10.98
N ALA A 167 -15.08 8.95 -10.96
CA ALA A 167 -14.05 9.77 -11.58
C ALA A 167 -14.23 9.87 -13.11
N LEU A 168 -14.47 8.74 -13.79
CA LEU A 168 -14.66 8.70 -15.22
C LEU A 168 -15.91 9.49 -15.66
N GLU A 169 -16.99 9.39 -14.92
CA GLU A 169 -18.19 10.17 -15.19
C GLU A 169 -17.95 11.67 -15.05
N ARG A 170 -17.16 12.10 -14.07
CA ARG A 170 -16.76 13.50 -13.90
C ARG A 170 -15.86 13.96 -15.05
N ALA A 171 -14.86 13.12 -15.45
CA ALA A 171 -13.99 13.40 -16.58
C ALA A 171 -14.81 13.59 -17.86
N ARG A 172 -15.79 12.70 -18.09
CA ARG A 172 -16.67 12.76 -19.25
C ARG A 172 -17.50 14.04 -19.28
N ARG A 173 -18.16 14.41 -18.17
CA ARG A 173 -18.93 15.65 -18.07
C ARG A 173 -18.08 16.89 -18.32
N LEU A 174 -16.82 16.89 -17.84
CA LEU A 174 -15.89 17.99 -18.08
C LEU A 174 -15.48 18.06 -19.56
N ALA A 175 -15.16 16.91 -20.16
CA ALA A 175 -14.80 16.85 -21.58
C ALA A 175 -15.97 17.29 -22.49
N GLU A 176 -17.21 16.91 -22.17
CA GLU A 176 -18.42 17.32 -22.89
C GLU A 176 -18.62 18.85 -22.82
N ALA A 177 -18.45 19.44 -21.63
CA ALA A 177 -18.54 20.90 -21.45
C ALA A 177 -17.45 21.65 -22.24
N LEU A 178 -16.21 21.14 -22.24
CA LEU A 178 -15.10 21.73 -22.99
C LEU A 178 -15.32 21.58 -24.51
N ALA A 179 -15.77 20.44 -24.97
CA ALA A 179 -16.09 20.21 -26.38
C ALA A 179 -17.18 21.17 -26.85
N GLN A 180 -18.26 21.30 -26.08
CA GLN A 180 -19.36 22.23 -26.40
C GLN A 180 -18.88 23.67 -26.47
N ALA A 181 -18.06 24.13 -25.51
CA ALA A 181 -17.52 25.49 -25.51
C ALA A 181 -16.59 25.76 -26.70
N ALA A 182 -15.90 24.71 -27.21
CA ALA A 182 -15.05 24.80 -28.40
C ALA A 182 -15.80 24.57 -29.72
N GLY A 183 -17.13 24.36 -29.72
CA GLY A 183 -17.90 24.05 -30.93
C GLY A 183 -17.66 22.64 -31.46
N LEU A 184 -17.16 21.73 -30.63
CA LEU A 184 -16.82 20.36 -30.98
C LEU A 184 -17.80 19.36 -30.38
N LYS A 185 -17.76 18.11 -30.87
CA LYS A 185 -18.52 16.97 -30.31
C LYS A 185 -17.59 15.83 -29.96
N ILE A 186 -17.88 15.18 -28.84
CA ILE A 186 -17.15 13.95 -28.46
C ILE A 186 -17.59 12.80 -29.34
N LYS A 187 -16.62 12.10 -29.94
CA LYS A 187 -16.83 10.89 -30.75
C LYS A 187 -16.64 9.60 -29.96
N GLY A 188 -15.75 9.62 -28.98
CA GLY A 188 -15.43 8.42 -28.21
C GLY A 188 -14.27 8.66 -27.25
N VAL A 189 -13.86 7.60 -26.60
CA VAL A 189 -12.71 7.58 -25.70
C VAL A 189 -11.54 6.96 -26.47
N ASP A 190 -10.41 7.64 -26.46
CA ASP A 190 -9.16 7.14 -27.03
C ASP A 190 -8.35 6.37 -25.97
N LYS A 191 -8.18 6.98 -24.78
CA LYS A 191 -7.36 6.42 -23.72
C LYS A 191 -7.94 6.72 -22.35
N ILE A 192 -7.87 5.73 -21.48
CA ILE A 192 -8.15 5.89 -20.05
C ILE A 192 -6.96 5.35 -19.29
N SER A 193 -6.44 6.15 -18.34
CA SER A 193 -5.45 5.75 -17.35
C SER A 193 -6.03 5.97 -15.98
N THR A 194 -5.84 5.03 -15.08
CA THR A 194 -6.32 5.12 -13.70
C THR A 194 -5.17 4.98 -12.71
N GLY A 195 -5.15 5.88 -11.71
CA GLY A 195 -4.37 5.74 -10.51
C GLY A 195 -5.32 5.57 -9.32
N ILE A 196 -5.26 4.45 -8.63
CA ILE A 196 -6.02 4.24 -7.41
C ILE A 196 -5.12 4.61 -6.25
N SER A 197 -5.50 5.65 -5.50
CA SER A 197 -4.83 6.06 -4.27
C SER A 197 -5.73 5.74 -3.09
N PHE A 198 -5.23 4.94 -2.16
CA PHE A 198 -5.86 4.78 -0.86
C PHE A 198 -5.24 5.83 0.08
N ILE A 199 -6.02 6.83 0.45
CA ILE A 199 -5.65 7.74 1.53
C ILE A 199 -6.29 7.16 2.79
N ALA A 200 -5.51 6.37 3.54
CA ALA A 200 -5.91 6.03 4.90
C ALA A 200 -6.09 7.33 5.68
N PRO A 201 -7.19 7.51 6.41
CA PRO A 201 -7.33 8.68 7.27
C PRO A 201 -6.11 8.72 8.20
N ARG A 202 -5.47 9.85 8.28
CA ARG A 202 -4.56 10.12 9.39
C ARG A 202 -5.41 10.09 10.64
N GLY A 203 -5.16 9.10 11.50
CA GLY A 203 -5.89 8.89 12.74
C GLY A 203 -6.17 10.23 13.41
N ALA A 204 -7.43 10.49 13.67
CA ALA A 204 -7.85 11.54 14.57
C ALA A 204 -7.11 11.33 15.89
N GLY A 205 -6.47 12.39 16.37
CA GLY A 205 -5.50 12.39 17.43
C GLY A 205 -5.86 11.57 18.66
N GLU A 206 -4.82 11.22 19.38
CA GLU A 206 -4.75 10.55 20.66
C GLU A 206 -6.02 10.73 21.52
N ALA A 207 -6.89 9.72 21.51
CA ALA A 207 -7.96 9.61 22.47
C ALA A 207 -7.32 9.38 23.83
N ARG A 208 -7.32 10.39 24.70
CA ARG A 208 -6.96 10.27 26.10
C ARG A 208 -7.85 9.23 26.73
N LEU A 209 -7.30 8.08 27.01
CA LEU A 209 -7.92 7.02 27.78
C LEU A 209 -8.10 7.49 29.22
N MET A 210 -9.29 7.99 29.55
CA MET A 210 -9.76 8.06 30.92
C MET A 210 -10.32 6.68 31.29
N ALA A 211 -9.55 5.90 32.03
CA ALA A 211 -9.97 4.61 32.54
C ALA A 211 -11.15 4.76 33.49
N LYS A 212 -12.34 4.36 33.06
CA LYS A 212 -13.47 4.07 33.93
C LYS A 212 -13.78 2.58 33.79
N ALA A 213 -13.59 1.83 34.86
CA ALA A 213 -13.78 0.39 34.90
C ALA A 213 -15.21 -0.02 34.50
N ALA A 214 -15.32 -1.10 33.71
CA ALA A 214 -16.48 -1.92 33.38
C ALA A 214 -17.17 -1.74 32.03
N SER A 215 -16.61 -1.01 31.07
CA SER A 215 -17.08 -1.05 29.68
C SER A 215 -15.94 -1.51 28.77
N PRO A 216 -16.21 -2.23 27.66
CA PRO A 216 -15.17 -2.55 26.66
C PRO A 216 -14.45 -1.28 26.19
N THR A 217 -13.19 -1.43 25.80
CA THR A 217 -12.41 -0.31 25.24
C THR A 217 -13.23 0.43 24.19
N PRO A 218 -13.58 1.72 24.40
CA PRO A 218 -14.41 2.45 23.45
C PRO A 218 -13.60 2.74 22.17
N LEU A 219 -14.19 2.43 21.03
CA LEU A 219 -13.61 2.65 19.72
C LEU A 219 -14.68 3.28 18.82
N GLU A 220 -14.37 4.45 18.29
CA GLU A 220 -15.25 5.13 17.34
C GLU A 220 -14.71 4.97 15.93
N VAL A 221 -15.60 4.62 15.01
CA VAL A 221 -15.30 4.42 13.59
C VAL A 221 -15.86 5.62 12.83
N GLY A 222 -14.98 6.43 12.24
CA GLY A 222 -15.39 7.51 11.34
C GLY A 222 -15.62 7.01 9.92
N GLU A 223 -16.20 7.85 9.06
CA GLU A 223 -16.23 7.59 7.62
C GLU A 223 -14.86 7.82 6.99
N GLU A 224 -14.51 6.96 6.03
CA GLU A 224 -13.28 7.05 5.23
C GLU A 224 -13.61 7.42 3.81
N GLU A 225 -12.76 8.26 3.19
CA GLU A 225 -12.87 8.63 1.79
C GLU A 225 -11.96 7.75 0.93
N ILE A 226 -12.55 6.95 0.07
CA ILE A 226 -11.87 6.15 -0.95
C ILE A 226 -11.82 6.98 -2.23
N ARG A 227 -10.62 7.27 -2.76
CA ARG A 227 -10.41 8.07 -3.96
C ARG A 227 -9.86 7.26 -5.11
N ALA A 228 -10.27 7.63 -6.31
CA ALA A 228 -9.64 7.22 -7.55
C ALA A 228 -9.39 8.43 -8.43
N HIS A 229 -8.24 8.44 -9.11
CA HIS A 229 -7.87 9.43 -10.11
C HIS A 229 -7.94 8.81 -11.50
N ILE A 230 -8.57 9.51 -12.45
CA ILE A 230 -8.67 9.10 -13.85
C ILE A 230 -8.12 10.23 -14.71
N GLN A 231 -7.24 9.83 -15.65
CA GLN A 231 -6.87 10.62 -16.80
C GLN A 231 -7.53 9.99 -18.03
N ALA A 232 -8.33 10.78 -18.76
CA ALA A 232 -9.04 10.31 -19.94
C ALA A 232 -8.78 11.23 -21.14
N VAL A 233 -8.59 10.63 -22.30
CA VAL A 233 -8.46 11.31 -23.59
C VAL A 233 -9.68 10.97 -24.44
N PHE A 234 -10.41 12.01 -24.85
CA PHE A 234 -11.61 11.90 -25.66
C PHE A 234 -11.33 12.41 -27.08
N LEU A 235 -11.67 11.61 -28.09
CA LEU A 235 -11.65 12.04 -29.46
C LEU A 235 -12.79 13.01 -29.73
N VAL A 236 -12.50 14.07 -30.49
CA VAL A 236 -13.48 15.09 -30.84
C VAL A 236 -13.54 15.36 -32.34
N SER A 237 -14.62 15.97 -32.77
CA SER A 237 -14.79 16.49 -34.16
C SER A 237 -15.65 17.75 -34.15
N PRO A 238 -15.58 18.56 -35.23
CA PRO A 238 -16.53 19.62 -35.50
C PRO A 238 -17.98 19.18 -35.47
#